data_cc9b343f8c526a49c8061cc58d0e18e1
#
_entry.id   cc9b343f8c526a49c8061cc58d0e18e1
#
_cell.length_a   1.000
_cell.length_b   1.000
_cell.length_c   1.000
_cell.angle_alpha   90.00
_cell.angle_beta   90.00
_cell.angle_gamma   90.00
#
_symmetry.space_group_name_H-M   'P 1'
#
loop_
_entity.id
_entity.type
_entity.pdbx_description
1 polymer ?
#
loop_
_entity_poly.entity_id
_entity_poly.type
_entity_poly.pdbx_seq_one_letter_code
_entity_poly.pdbx_strand_id
1 'polypeptide(L)'
;MRRKRNRFKSDVIIDLTSLLDVIFIILLVVLCGQSSMKKDLTQIQSEAENAQKQAEEVYQLYKEQIELADNLNQYVWAVSIIVPYDENEITRRQIRFLKEGEEIETIDLVGNDVTSAVETFKKSLTKYIKENEDRPVILSLNEEDDYILYRDEVMVQDILYELASNFSNVYIKGSISEEIK
;
A
#
# COMPACT_ATOMS: atom_id res chain seq x y z
N MET A 1 -97.12 -46.35 8.00
CA MET A 1 -96.58 -45.38 7.02
C MET A 1 -95.40 -44.68 7.58
N ARG A 2 -94.15 -44.97 7.08
CA ARG A 2 -92.89 -44.40 7.54
C ARG A 2 -92.48 -43.27 6.52
N ARG A 3 -92.54 -42.02 6.94
CA ARG A 3 -92.06 -40.86 6.13
C ARG A 3 -90.55 -40.91 6.10
N LYS A 4 -89.94 -41.06 4.88
CA LYS A 4 -88.52 -40.86 4.58
C LYS A 4 -88.23 -39.38 4.69
N ARG A 5 -87.39 -38.94 5.64
CA ARG A 5 -86.76 -37.61 5.66
C ARG A 5 -85.66 -37.57 4.59
N ASN A 6 -85.94 -36.83 3.57
CA ASN A 6 -84.90 -36.42 2.66
C ASN A 6 -83.90 -35.51 3.40
N ARG A 7 -82.67 -35.98 3.61
CA ARG A 7 -81.57 -35.13 4.02
C ARG A 7 -81.16 -34.35 2.80
N PHE A 8 -81.44 -33.06 2.80
CA PHE A 8 -80.83 -32.10 1.90
C PHE A 8 -79.31 -32.21 2.13
N LYS A 9 -78.57 -32.62 1.11
CA LYS A 9 -77.15 -32.41 1.05
C LYS A 9 -76.99 -30.91 0.86
N SER A 10 -76.49 -30.19 1.85
CA SER A 10 -76.00 -28.84 1.66
C SER A 10 -74.80 -28.92 0.74
N ASP A 11 -75.02 -28.67 -0.55
CA ASP A 11 -73.95 -28.39 -1.46
C ASP A 11 -73.19 -27.17 -0.91
N VAL A 12 -71.98 -27.39 -0.52
CA VAL A 12 -71.08 -26.31 -0.15
C VAL A 12 -70.81 -25.57 -1.44
N ILE A 13 -71.61 -24.51 -1.69
CA ILE A 13 -71.33 -23.55 -2.74
C ILE A 13 -70.06 -22.83 -2.26
N ILE A 14 -68.91 -23.28 -2.75
CA ILE A 14 -67.66 -22.54 -2.56
C ILE A 14 -67.87 -21.26 -3.33
N ASP A 15 -67.90 -20.13 -2.62
CA ASP A 15 -67.99 -18.82 -3.24
C ASP A 15 -66.74 -18.56 -4.05
N LEU A 16 -66.83 -18.87 -5.36
CA LEU A 16 -65.72 -18.75 -6.30
C LEU A 16 -65.19 -17.32 -6.36
N THR A 17 -66.03 -16.35 -6.03
CA THR A 17 -65.67 -14.90 -6.07
C THR A 17 -64.68 -14.60 -4.96
N SER A 18 -64.89 -15.11 -3.75
CA SER A 18 -63.98 -14.87 -2.64
C SER A 18 -62.63 -15.59 -2.84
N LEU A 19 -62.65 -16.78 -3.50
CA LEU A 19 -61.42 -17.48 -3.87
C LEU A 19 -60.63 -16.69 -4.93
N LEU A 20 -61.33 -16.09 -5.90
CA LEU A 20 -60.73 -15.28 -6.95
C LEU A 20 -60.05 -14.03 -6.37
N ASP A 21 -60.71 -13.35 -5.42
CA ASP A 21 -60.15 -12.18 -4.73
C ASP A 21 -58.87 -12.50 -3.97
N VAL A 22 -58.81 -13.62 -3.28
CA VAL A 22 -57.60 -14.06 -2.58
C VAL A 22 -56.45 -14.34 -3.57
N ILE A 23 -56.77 -15.00 -4.70
CA ILE A 23 -55.77 -15.25 -5.76
C ILE A 23 -55.25 -13.90 -6.35
N PHE A 24 -56.14 -12.93 -6.59
CA PHE A 24 -55.73 -11.61 -7.10
C PHE A 24 -54.84 -10.87 -6.09
N ILE A 25 -55.14 -10.91 -4.79
CA ILE A 25 -54.31 -10.28 -3.77
C ILE A 25 -52.93 -10.95 -3.71
N ILE A 26 -52.87 -12.26 -3.77
CA ILE A 26 -51.58 -13.01 -3.78
C ILE A 26 -50.76 -12.63 -5.04
N LEU A 27 -51.40 -12.61 -6.23
CA LEU A 27 -50.72 -12.22 -7.46
C LEU A 27 -50.22 -10.77 -7.41
N LEU A 28 -50.97 -9.86 -6.85
CA LEU A 28 -50.58 -8.44 -6.71
C LEU A 28 -49.40 -8.30 -5.75
N VAL A 29 -49.37 -9.01 -4.62
CA VAL A 29 -48.24 -9.04 -3.66
C VAL A 29 -46.99 -9.59 -4.33
N VAL A 30 -47.12 -10.70 -5.09
CA VAL A 30 -46.00 -11.31 -5.81
C VAL A 30 -45.45 -10.37 -6.89
N LEU A 31 -46.33 -9.72 -7.67
CA LEU A 31 -45.90 -8.76 -8.70
C LEU A 31 -45.20 -7.53 -8.09
N CYS A 32 -45.74 -6.99 -6.98
CA CYS A 32 -45.08 -5.90 -6.27
C CYS A 32 -43.72 -6.31 -5.73
N GLY A 33 -43.60 -7.52 -5.15
CA GLY A 33 -42.34 -8.07 -4.68
C GLY A 33 -41.30 -8.26 -5.80
N GLN A 34 -41.73 -8.76 -6.97
CA GLN A 34 -40.83 -8.91 -8.13
C GLN A 34 -40.35 -7.57 -8.69
N SER A 35 -41.21 -6.54 -8.69
CA SER A 35 -40.84 -5.19 -9.12
C SER A 35 -39.80 -4.56 -8.22
N SER A 36 -39.89 -4.76 -6.91
CA SER A 36 -38.89 -4.29 -5.94
C SER A 36 -37.57 -5.02 -6.11
N MET A 37 -37.60 -6.34 -6.20
CA MET A 37 -36.40 -7.15 -6.44
C MET A 37 -35.65 -6.77 -7.73
N LYS A 38 -36.35 -6.44 -8.80
CA LYS A 38 -35.70 -5.99 -10.04
C LYS A 38 -34.98 -4.66 -9.86
N LYS A 39 -35.55 -3.72 -9.11
CA LYS A 39 -34.89 -2.44 -8.82
C LYS A 39 -33.63 -2.64 -7.98
N ASP A 40 -33.70 -3.48 -6.95
CA ASP A 40 -32.57 -3.78 -6.10
C ASP A 40 -31.44 -4.47 -6.90
N LEU A 41 -31.78 -5.41 -7.79
CA LEU A 41 -30.81 -6.08 -8.67
C LEU A 41 -30.13 -5.09 -9.64
N THR A 42 -30.88 -4.18 -10.25
CA THR A 42 -30.30 -3.17 -11.16
C THR A 42 -29.39 -2.20 -10.41
N GLN A 43 -29.76 -1.84 -9.17
CA GLN A 43 -28.92 -1.00 -8.33
C GLN A 43 -27.62 -1.70 -7.94
N ILE A 44 -27.70 -2.95 -7.47
CA ILE A 44 -26.52 -3.76 -7.12
C ILE A 44 -25.60 -3.94 -8.34
N GLN A 45 -26.16 -4.19 -9.53
CA GLN A 45 -25.37 -4.28 -10.75
C GLN A 45 -24.66 -2.96 -11.07
N SER A 46 -25.34 -1.82 -10.97
CA SER A 46 -24.72 -0.52 -11.23
C SER A 46 -23.63 -0.17 -10.21
N GLU A 47 -23.84 -0.52 -8.94
CA GLU A 47 -22.84 -0.35 -7.89
C GLU A 47 -21.62 -1.25 -8.13
N ALA A 48 -21.83 -2.51 -8.53
CA ALA A 48 -20.76 -3.43 -8.87
C ALA A 48 -19.95 -2.97 -10.09
N GLU A 49 -20.63 -2.50 -11.15
CA GLU A 49 -19.95 -1.94 -12.34
C GLU A 49 -19.14 -0.68 -12.00
N ASN A 50 -19.67 0.19 -11.15
CA ASN A 50 -18.95 1.38 -10.68
C ASN A 50 -17.74 1.02 -9.83
N ALA A 51 -17.88 0.06 -8.91
CA ALA A 51 -16.78 -0.43 -8.10
C ALA A 51 -15.69 -1.07 -8.96
N GLN A 52 -16.07 -1.83 -9.99
CA GLN A 52 -15.12 -2.42 -10.92
C GLN A 52 -14.35 -1.37 -11.73
N LYS A 53 -15.05 -0.33 -12.23
CA LYS A 53 -14.41 0.79 -12.93
C LYS A 53 -13.43 1.55 -12.03
N GLN A 54 -13.82 1.84 -10.80
CA GLN A 54 -12.94 2.49 -9.82
C GLN A 54 -11.69 1.63 -9.51
N ALA A 55 -11.88 0.32 -9.36
CA ALA A 55 -10.76 -0.60 -9.15
C ALA A 55 -9.80 -0.62 -10.36
N GLU A 56 -10.34 -0.57 -11.57
CA GLU A 56 -9.55 -0.54 -12.80
C GLU A 56 -8.80 0.79 -12.97
N GLU A 57 -9.44 1.93 -12.68
CA GLU A 57 -8.79 3.25 -12.67
C GLU A 57 -7.64 3.30 -11.66
N VAL A 58 -7.85 2.80 -10.44
CA VAL A 58 -6.82 2.72 -9.41
C VAL A 58 -5.67 1.81 -9.87
N TYR A 59 -5.97 0.67 -10.48
CA TYR A 59 -4.95 -0.23 -11.00
C TYR A 59 -4.09 0.43 -12.10
N GLN A 60 -4.71 1.17 -13.03
CA GLN A 60 -3.98 1.89 -14.07
C GLN A 60 -3.08 2.98 -13.47
N LEU A 61 -3.56 3.73 -12.48
CA LEU A 61 -2.75 4.73 -11.78
C LEU A 61 -1.53 4.10 -11.08
N TYR A 62 -1.72 2.95 -10.41
CA TYR A 62 -0.60 2.22 -9.82
C TYR A 62 0.41 1.74 -10.86
N LYS A 63 -0.07 1.24 -11.99
CA LYS A 63 0.79 0.79 -13.09
C LYS A 63 1.61 1.95 -13.65
N GLU A 64 0.98 3.11 -13.90
CA GLU A 64 1.69 4.31 -14.34
C GLU A 64 2.73 4.78 -13.32
N GLN A 65 2.42 4.72 -12.02
CA GLN A 65 3.37 5.08 -10.98
C GLN A 65 4.58 4.13 -10.92
N ILE A 66 4.35 2.82 -11.10
CA ILE A 66 5.44 1.83 -11.17
C ILE A 66 6.31 2.09 -12.39
N GLU A 67 5.73 2.30 -13.58
CA GLU A 67 6.48 2.61 -14.80
C GLU A 67 7.28 3.92 -14.67
N LEU A 68 6.73 4.93 -13.99
CA LEU A 68 7.45 6.17 -13.69
C LEU A 68 8.60 5.93 -12.70
N ALA A 69 8.39 5.12 -11.67
CA ALA A 69 9.43 4.78 -10.70
C ALA A 69 10.56 3.98 -11.35
N ASP A 70 10.25 2.99 -12.19
CA ASP A 70 11.23 2.20 -12.94
C ASP A 70 12.03 3.08 -13.91
N ASN A 71 11.36 4.04 -14.57
CA ASN A 71 12.04 5.00 -15.41
C ASN A 71 12.96 5.92 -14.60
N LEU A 72 12.52 6.42 -13.43
CA LEU A 72 13.35 7.26 -12.56
C LEU A 72 14.60 6.51 -12.07
N ASN A 73 14.50 5.23 -11.75
CA ASN A 73 15.61 4.40 -11.32
C ASN A 73 16.70 4.23 -12.41
N GLN A 74 16.34 4.40 -13.70
CA GLN A 74 17.32 4.43 -14.79
C GLN A 74 18.12 5.74 -14.83
N TYR A 75 17.51 6.86 -14.42
CA TYR A 75 18.11 8.18 -14.47
C TYR A 75 18.75 8.63 -13.17
N VAL A 76 18.39 8.05 -12.05
CA VAL A 76 18.82 8.41 -10.70
C VAL A 76 19.39 7.19 -9.99
N TRP A 77 20.54 7.35 -9.34
CA TRP A 77 21.09 6.32 -8.47
C TRP A 77 20.81 6.66 -7.02
N ALA A 78 19.84 5.97 -6.41
CA ALA A 78 19.43 6.21 -5.03
C ALA A 78 19.99 5.12 -4.11
N VAL A 79 20.64 5.53 -3.02
CA VAL A 79 21.16 4.62 -1.98
C VAL A 79 20.67 5.07 -0.62
N SER A 80 20.08 4.12 0.08
CA SER A 80 19.71 4.28 1.49
C SER A 80 20.81 3.70 2.39
N ILE A 81 21.16 4.45 3.42
CA ILE A 81 22.15 4.07 4.41
C ILE A 81 21.41 3.79 5.71
N ILE A 82 21.63 2.61 6.27
CA ILE A 82 21.07 2.19 7.55
C ILE A 82 22.23 1.89 8.50
N VAL A 83 22.10 2.29 9.77
CA VAL A 83 23.09 1.98 10.81
C VAL A 83 22.40 1.29 11.99
N PRO A 84 21.95 0.06 11.82
CA PRO A 84 21.30 -0.68 12.88
C PRO A 84 22.26 -1.02 14.00
N TYR A 85 21.76 -1.09 15.22
CA TYR A 85 22.49 -1.65 16.36
C TYR A 85 21.64 -2.72 17.06
N ASP A 86 22.31 -3.68 17.68
CA ASP A 86 21.65 -4.66 18.54
C ASP A 86 21.54 -4.08 19.97
N GLU A 87 20.33 -4.04 20.51
CA GLU A 87 20.07 -3.56 21.87
C GLU A 87 20.86 -4.35 22.93
N ASN A 88 21.17 -5.64 22.65
CA ASN A 88 21.94 -6.51 23.53
C ASN A 88 23.46 -6.38 23.34
N GLU A 89 23.91 -5.88 22.19
CA GLU A 89 25.32 -5.70 21.80
C GLU A 89 25.56 -4.34 21.15
N ILE A 90 25.39 -3.24 21.88
CA ILE A 90 25.55 -1.86 21.37
C ILE A 90 26.93 -1.60 20.74
N THR A 91 27.93 -2.39 21.10
CA THR A 91 29.28 -2.29 20.51
C THR A 91 29.41 -2.91 19.13
N ARG A 92 28.44 -3.71 18.72
CA ARG A 92 28.40 -4.37 17.41
C ARG A 92 27.37 -3.69 16.52
N ARG A 93 27.83 -2.81 15.69
CA ARG A 93 27.00 -2.02 14.77
C ARG A 93 27.51 -2.21 13.35
N GLN A 94 26.66 -1.92 12.38
CA GLN A 94 26.97 -2.09 10.96
C GLN A 94 26.43 -0.88 10.19
N ILE A 95 27.16 -0.44 9.18
CA ILE A 95 26.64 0.47 8.16
C ILE A 95 26.26 -0.39 6.97
N ARG A 96 25.00 -0.35 6.56
CA ARG A 96 24.49 -1.08 5.41
C ARG A 96 24.09 -0.11 4.31
N PHE A 97 24.48 -0.44 3.11
CA PHE A 97 24.04 0.28 1.91
C PHE A 97 22.94 -0.53 1.22
N LEU A 98 21.81 0.11 1.00
CA LEU A 98 20.69 -0.49 0.29
C LEU A 98 20.40 0.27 -0.99
N LYS A 99 20.22 -0.47 -2.07
CA LYS A 99 19.69 0.03 -3.32
C LYS A 99 18.41 -0.73 -3.65
N GLU A 100 17.30 -0.01 -3.82
CA GLU A 100 15.99 -0.62 -4.09
C GLU A 100 15.55 -1.66 -3.04
N GLY A 101 16.05 -1.51 -1.80
CA GLY A 101 15.78 -2.44 -0.71
C GLY A 101 16.72 -3.66 -0.65
N GLU A 102 17.61 -3.82 -1.63
CA GLU A 102 18.64 -4.86 -1.63
C GLU A 102 19.94 -4.35 -1.02
N GLU A 103 20.55 -5.16 -0.16
CA GLU A 103 21.84 -4.85 0.46
C GLU A 103 22.97 -4.98 -0.56
N ILE A 104 23.70 -3.87 -0.78
CA ILE A 104 24.84 -3.84 -1.70
C ILE A 104 26.15 -4.13 -0.95
N GLU A 105 26.29 -3.54 0.23
CA GLU A 105 27.51 -3.62 1.02
C GLU A 105 27.20 -3.43 2.51
N THR A 106 27.96 -4.12 3.37
CA THR A 106 27.88 -3.96 4.82
C THR A 106 29.27 -3.73 5.40
N ILE A 107 29.39 -2.73 6.28
CA ILE A 107 30.63 -2.37 6.95
C ILE A 107 30.45 -2.49 8.45
N ASP A 108 31.24 -3.32 9.10
CA ASP A 108 31.18 -3.53 10.54
C ASP A 108 31.81 -2.35 11.32
N LEU A 109 31.05 -1.80 12.28
CA LEU A 109 31.51 -0.83 13.26
C LEU A 109 31.84 -1.56 14.56
N VAL A 110 33.04 -2.08 14.69
CA VAL A 110 33.46 -2.85 15.86
C VAL A 110 34.20 -1.98 16.89
N GLY A 111 33.70 -2.00 18.12
CA GLY A 111 34.33 -1.32 19.25
C GLY A 111 34.09 0.19 19.29
N ASN A 112 34.99 0.91 19.97
CA ASN A 112 34.91 2.38 20.14
C ASN A 112 35.75 3.15 19.10
N ASP A 113 36.73 2.50 18.46
CA ASP A 113 37.51 3.10 17.38
C ASP A 113 36.95 2.67 16.03
N VAL A 114 36.13 3.55 15.49
CA VAL A 114 35.46 3.34 14.20
C VAL A 114 36.20 4.00 13.03
N THR A 115 37.40 4.55 13.26
CA THR A 115 38.13 5.35 12.26
C THR A 115 38.35 4.59 10.95
N SER A 116 38.80 3.33 11.05
CA SER A 116 39.02 2.48 9.88
C SER A 116 37.72 2.16 9.12
N ALA A 117 36.62 1.93 9.86
CA ALA A 117 35.30 1.67 9.28
C ALA A 117 34.77 2.92 8.56
N VAL A 118 34.94 4.12 9.17
CA VAL A 118 34.57 5.41 8.58
C VAL A 118 35.34 5.67 7.27
N GLU A 119 36.66 5.40 7.25
CA GLU A 119 37.44 5.52 6.03
C GLU A 119 36.97 4.55 4.95
N THR A 120 36.64 3.32 5.31
CA THR A 120 36.10 2.33 4.38
C THR A 120 34.76 2.79 3.83
N PHE A 121 33.86 3.26 4.69
CA PHE A 121 32.55 3.81 4.33
C PHE A 121 32.71 4.96 3.31
N LYS A 122 33.57 5.92 3.60
CA LYS A 122 33.83 7.05 2.71
C LYS A 122 34.42 6.61 1.36
N LYS A 123 35.34 5.63 1.37
CA LYS A 123 35.91 5.06 0.15
C LYS A 123 34.86 4.36 -0.70
N SER A 124 34.01 3.53 -0.09
CA SER A 124 32.95 2.80 -0.79
C SER A 124 31.97 3.76 -1.42
N LEU A 125 31.45 4.75 -0.67
CA LEU A 125 30.54 5.76 -1.23
C LEU A 125 31.22 6.57 -2.36
N THR A 126 32.46 7.00 -2.18
CA THR A 126 33.20 7.72 -3.22
C THR A 126 33.35 6.89 -4.49
N LYS A 127 33.61 5.58 -4.36
CA LYS A 127 33.66 4.66 -5.49
C LYS A 127 32.32 4.60 -6.22
N TYR A 128 31.22 4.38 -5.48
CA TYR A 128 29.87 4.32 -6.06
C TYR A 128 29.47 5.62 -6.74
N ILE A 129 29.79 6.78 -6.16
CA ILE A 129 29.51 8.09 -6.77
C ILE A 129 30.29 8.23 -8.10
N LYS A 130 31.57 7.86 -8.13
CA LYS A 130 32.39 7.93 -9.34
C LYS A 130 31.94 6.97 -10.45
N GLU A 131 31.47 5.79 -10.09
CA GLU A 131 30.88 4.83 -11.04
C GLU A 131 29.56 5.31 -11.65
N ASN A 132 28.94 6.36 -11.06
CA ASN A 132 27.68 6.94 -11.48
C ASN A 132 27.77 8.46 -11.72
N GLU A 133 28.91 8.95 -12.22
CA GLU A 133 29.13 10.40 -12.49
C GLU A 133 28.19 10.98 -13.56
N ASP A 134 27.65 10.13 -14.42
CA ASP A 134 26.75 10.47 -15.53
C ASP A 134 25.31 10.74 -15.11
N ARG A 135 24.97 10.50 -13.83
CA ARG A 135 23.60 10.63 -13.32
C ARG A 135 23.57 11.20 -11.89
N PRO A 136 22.42 11.75 -11.46
CA PRO A 136 22.23 12.17 -10.08
C PRO A 136 22.32 10.99 -9.12
N VAL A 137 23.05 11.18 -8.04
CA VAL A 137 23.19 10.22 -6.92
C VAL A 137 22.45 10.80 -5.72
N ILE A 138 21.43 10.11 -5.25
CA ILE A 138 20.67 10.48 -4.05
C ILE A 138 21.09 9.58 -2.90
N LEU A 139 21.61 10.20 -1.86
CA LEU A 139 21.98 9.53 -0.61
C LEU A 139 20.93 9.86 0.45
N SER A 140 20.45 8.83 1.15
CA SER A 140 19.51 9.00 2.27
C SER A 140 19.99 8.22 3.48
N LEU A 141 19.91 8.82 4.66
CA LEU A 141 19.97 8.11 5.92
C LEU A 141 18.54 7.69 6.26
N ASN A 142 18.29 6.39 6.45
CA ASN A 142 16.97 5.88 6.79
C ASN A 142 16.84 5.79 8.32
N GLU A 143 15.93 6.58 8.86
CA GLU A 143 15.67 6.70 10.30
C GLU A 143 14.41 5.94 10.73
N GLU A 144 13.60 5.46 9.75
CA GLU A 144 12.22 5.06 10.02
C GLU A 144 12.07 3.70 10.70
N ASP A 145 13.02 2.77 10.53
CA ASP A 145 12.82 1.38 10.99
C ASP A 145 13.87 0.88 11.98
N ASP A 146 14.99 1.58 12.16
CA ASP A 146 16.11 1.10 12.98
C ASP A 146 16.56 2.16 13.98
N TYR A 147 16.72 1.76 15.21
CA TYR A 147 17.34 2.60 16.26
C TYR A 147 18.76 2.92 15.83
N ILE A 148 19.02 4.16 15.43
CA ILE A 148 20.37 4.65 15.17
C ILE A 148 20.90 5.36 16.43
N LEU A 149 22.16 5.12 16.75
CA LEU A 149 22.81 5.89 17.83
C LEU A 149 23.12 7.30 17.31
N TYR A 150 22.75 8.32 18.07
CA TYR A 150 22.98 9.74 17.72
C TYR A 150 24.43 10.01 17.25
N ARG A 151 25.42 9.38 17.88
CA ARG A 151 26.81 9.50 17.48
C ARG A 151 27.07 8.99 16.06
N ASP A 152 26.46 7.87 15.70
CA ASP A 152 26.65 7.24 14.38
C ASP A 152 25.84 8.00 13.32
N GLU A 153 24.69 8.52 13.68
CA GLU A 153 23.87 9.41 12.84
C GLU A 153 24.68 10.66 12.44
N VAL A 154 25.21 11.39 13.42
CA VAL A 154 26.00 12.61 13.18
C VAL A 154 27.22 12.26 12.31
N MET A 155 27.92 11.18 12.60
CA MET A 155 29.08 10.72 11.82
C MET A 155 28.73 10.46 10.36
N VAL A 156 27.63 9.75 10.11
CA VAL A 156 27.19 9.46 8.73
C VAL A 156 26.73 10.74 8.04
N GLN A 157 25.95 11.57 8.69
CA GLN A 157 25.50 12.85 8.13
C GLN A 157 26.67 13.75 7.71
N ASP A 158 27.69 13.88 8.57
CA ASP A 158 28.89 14.67 8.28
C ASP A 158 29.59 14.19 6.99
N ILE A 159 29.70 12.88 6.82
CA ILE A 159 30.30 12.28 5.63
C ILE A 159 29.44 12.54 4.39
N LEU A 160 28.12 12.40 4.51
CA LEU A 160 27.21 12.66 3.40
C LEU A 160 27.30 14.12 2.95
N TYR A 161 27.32 15.08 3.88
CA TYR A 161 27.50 16.51 3.57
C TYR A 161 28.84 16.80 2.94
N GLU A 162 29.90 16.18 3.41
CA GLU A 162 31.23 16.30 2.79
C GLU A 162 31.22 15.80 1.33
N LEU A 163 30.61 14.64 1.09
CA LEU A 163 30.52 14.08 -0.27
C LEU A 163 29.63 14.96 -1.18
N ALA A 164 28.48 15.44 -0.69
CA ALA A 164 27.63 16.36 -1.46
C ALA A 164 28.33 17.69 -1.79
N SER A 165 29.24 18.15 -0.93
CA SER A 165 30.05 19.35 -1.19
C SER A 165 31.15 19.10 -2.24
N ASN A 166 31.66 17.88 -2.32
CA ASN A 166 32.76 17.50 -3.21
C ASN A 166 32.30 17.03 -4.61
N PHE A 167 31.06 16.58 -4.75
CA PHE A 167 30.50 16.04 -5.99
C PHE A 167 29.21 16.76 -6.38
N SER A 168 29.18 17.36 -7.55
CA SER A 168 28.06 18.17 -8.04
C SER A 168 26.81 17.35 -8.38
N ASN A 169 26.95 16.04 -8.56
CA ASN A 169 25.86 15.11 -8.87
C ASN A 169 25.29 14.41 -7.64
N VAL A 170 25.73 14.74 -6.42
CA VAL A 170 25.30 14.13 -5.18
C VAL A 170 24.29 15.02 -4.46
N TYR A 171 23.17 14.41 -4.06
CA TYR A 171 22.07 15.04 -3.34
C TYR A 171 21.74 14.22 -2.08
N ILE A 172 21.42 14.92 -0.97
CA ILE A 172 21.03 14.26 0.29
C ILE A 172 19.51 14.38 0.45
N LYS A 173 18.82 13.24 0.64
CA LYS A 173 17.41 13.22 0.96
C LYS A 173 17.24 13.34 2.49
N GLY A 174 16.38 14.26 2.93
CA GLY A 174 16.01 14.39 4.35
C GLY A 174 16.64 15.60 5.06
N SER A 175 17.57 16.34 4.43
CA SER A 175 18.09 17.57 5.05
C SER A 175 17.26 18.83 4.73
N ILE A 176 15.93 18.69 4.61
CA ILE A 176 15.05 19.87 4.71
C ILE A 176 14.73 20.07 6.19
N SER A 177 15.74 20.26 7.03
CA SER A 177 15.58 20.90 8.31
C SER A 177 15.70 22.41 8.11
N GLU A 178 14.53 23.08 8.05
CA GLU A 178 14.31 24.39 8.64
C GLU A 178 15.45 25.42 8.56
N GLU A 179 15.73 25.93 7.37
CA GLU A 179 16.26 27.29 7.24
C GLU A 179 15.42 28.11 6.27
N ILE A 180 14.16 28.34 6.64
CA ILE A 180 13.45 29.56 6.25
C ILE A 180 13.04 30.24 7.55
N LYS A 181 13.93 31.05 8.10
CA LYS A 181 13.61 32.18 8.95
C LYS A 181 14.04 33.44 8.30
#